data_9578702f62d12ca6b5bd35ef3a77fbe9
#
_entry.id   9578702f62d12ca6b5bd35ef3a77fbe9
#
_cell.length_a   1.000
_cell.length_b   1.000
_cell.length_c   1.000
_cell.angle_alpha   90.00
_cell.angle_beta   90.00
_cell.angle_gamma   90.00
#
_symmetry.space_group_name_H-M   'P 1'
#
loop_
_entity.id
_entity.type
_entity.pdbx_description
1 polymer ?
#
loop_
_entity_poly.entity_id
_entity_poly.type
_entity_poly.pdbx_seq_one_letter_code
_entity_poly.pdbx_strand_id
1 'polypeptide(L)'
;MQPEQAVKKQKGDCKMKEKRKASSMYVLKRLLVYMVKNYKFSFLVVVVCIVIGAFATMQGMLFVQSLVDDYIVPLLNSENPDFTPLAQALSGIVVFYIIGIAASYAYNRIMVNVSQGTMKKFRDELFANMESLPIKYFDTHAHGDIMSVYTNDVDTLRQLFSQSIPQIINSAATLVATFISMIVLNIPLTIVTLVMALVMLRVTTVFSGLSGKYFQKQQRDLGNVDGFIEEMMDGQKVVKVFCHCKGEPGRLSDGAHRR
;
A
#
# COMPACT_ATOMS: atom_id res chain seq x y z
N MET A 1 33.31 26.04 4.90
CA MET A 1 32.13 25.88 4.02
C MET A 1 31.00 26.72 4.58
N GLN A 2 30.57 27.76 3.83
CA GLN A 2 29.69 28.82 4.35
C GLN A 2 28.27 28.30 4.62
N PRO A 3 27.61 28.69 5.71
CA PRO A 3 26.25 28.22 6.09
C PRO A 3 25.17 28.54 5.04
N GLU A 4 25.40 29.53 4.19
CA GLU A 4 24.48 29.95 3.14
C GLU A 4 24.30 28.90 2.01
N GLN A 5 25.33 28.12 1.72
CA GLN A 5 25.25 27.04 0.72
C GLN A 5 24.45 25.83 1.22
N ALA A 6 24.46 25.54 2.52
CA ALA A 6 23.67 24.49 3.13
C ALA A 6 22.16 24.82 3.09
N VAL A 7 21.81 26.09 3.36
CA VAL A 7 20.40 26.55 3.32
C VAL A 7 19.83 26.57 1.90
N LYS A 8 20.65 26.95 0.88
CA LYS A 8 20.25 26.90 -0.53
C LYS A 8 20.04 25.45 -1.02
N LYS A 9 20.90 24.52 -0.58
CA LYS A 9 20.76 23.09 -0.92
C LYS A 9 19.50 22.48 -0.29
N GLN A 10 19.21 22.83 0.98
CA GLN A 10 17.99 22.37 1.66
C GLN A 10 16.69 22.93 1.06
N LYS A 11 16.68 24.20 0.63
CA LYS A 11 15.56 24.80 -0.13
C LYS A 11 15.40 24.20 -1.53
N GLY A 12 16.49 23.84 -2.19
CA GLY A 12 16.48 23.14 -3.48
C GLY A 12 15.89 21.73 -3.37
N ASP A 13 16.28 20.98 -2.34
CA ASP A 13 15.78 19.63 -2.09
C ASP A 13 14.29 19.63 -1.67
N CYS A 14 13.85 20.64 -0.92
CA CYS A 14 12.45 20.79 -0.55
C CYS A 14 11.57 21.11 -1.77
N LYS A 15 11.99 22.03 -2.65
CA LYS A 15 11.29 22.33 -3.91
C LYS A 15 11.31 21.15 -4.89
N MET A 16 12.38 20.35 -4.92
CA MET A 16 12.45 19.17 -5.78
C MET A 16 11.54 18.05 -5.27
N LYS A 17 11.42 17.87 -3.94
CA LYS A 17 10.46 16.93 -3.33
C LYS A 17 9.01 17.35 -3.58
N GLU A 18 8.70 18.63 -3.52
CA GLU A 18 7.36 19.17 -3.79
C GLU A 18 6.97 19.04 -5.27
N LYS A 19 7.90 19.33 -6.19
CA LYS A 19 7.72 19.10 -7.63
C LYS A 19 7.57 17.60 -7.98
N ARG A 20 8.32 16.71 -7.30
CA ARG A 20 8.17 15.26 -7.46
C ARG A 20 6.82 14.76 -6.96
N LYS A 21 6.31 15.29 -5.84
CA LYS A 21 4.99 14.92 -5.29
C LYS A 21 3.85 15.37 -6.22
N ALA A 22 3.91 16.59 -6.73
CA ALA A 22 2.92 17.10 -7.69
C ALA A 22 2.96 16.33 -9.03
N SER A 23 4.15 15.98 -9.52
CA SER A 23 4.34 15.17 -10.72
C SER A 23 3.81 13.75 -10.54
N SER A 24 4.04 13.12 -9.38
CA SER A 24 3.56 11.76 -9.08
C SER A 24 2.02 11.69 -9.03
N MET A 25 1.36 12.65 -8.39
CA MET A 25 -0.10 12.73 -8.32
C MET A 25 -0.73 12.96 -9.70
N TYR A 26 -0.10 13.78 -10.54
CA TYR A 26 -0.53 14.04 -11.91
C TYR A 26 -0.43 12.78 -12.78
N VAL A 27 0.68 12.04 -12.66
CA VAL A 27 0.88 10.77 -13.38
C VAL A 27 -0.17 9.74 -12.94
N LEU A 28 -0.39 9.59 -11.63
CA LEU A 28 -1.40 8.68 -11.09
C LEU A 28 -2.81 9.03 -11.62
N LYS A 29 -3.18 10.32 -11.61
CA LYS A 29 -4.46 10.79 -12.15
C LYS A 29 -4.59 10.48 -13.64
N ARG A 30 -3.53 10.68 -14.43
CA ARG A 30 -3.52 10.38 -15.86
C ARG A 30 -3.70 8.89 -16.14
N LEU A 31 -3.02 8.04 -15.37
CA LEU A 31 -3.13 6.57 -15.46
C LEU A 31 -4.55 6.09 -15.08
N LEU A 32 -5.12 6.63 -13.99
CA LEU A 32 -6.50 6.34 -13.59
C LEU A 32 -7.51 6.74 -14.67
N VAL A 33 -7.37 7.94 -15.22
CA VAL A 33 -8.25 8.41 -16.30
C VAL A 33 -8.14 7.53 -17.55
N TYR A 34 -6.92 7.09 -17.90
CA TYR A 34 -6.69 6.17 -19.01
C TYR A 34 -7.44 4.85 -18.83
N MET A 35 -7.35 4.25 -17.62
CA MET A 35 -8.04 3.01 -17.30
C MET A 35 -9.57 3.16 -17.32
N VAL A 36 -10.09 4.19 -16.63
CA VAL A 36 -11.54 4.46 -16.58
C VAL A 36 -12.11 4.78 -17.96
N LYS A 37 -11.39 5.54 -18.80
CA LYS A 37 -11.84 5.89 -20.13
C LYS A 37 -12.00 4.67 -21.05
N ASN A 38 -11.11 3.69 -20.93
CA ASN A 38 -11.15 2.49 -21.76
C ASN A 38 -12.16 1.43 -21.28
N TYR A 39 -12.48 1.40 -19.97
CA TYR A 39 -13.32 0.35 -19.35
C TYR A 39 -14.40 0.94 -18.44
N LYS A 40 -15.10 2.00 -18.89
CA LYS A 40 -16.09 2.76 -18.10
C LYS A 40 -17.15 1.87 -17.46
N PHE A 41 -17.73 0.95 -18.22
CA PHE A 41 -18.79 0.07 -17.75
C PHE A 41 -18.28 -0.93 -16.72
N SER A 42 -17.14 -1.58 -17.00
CA SER A 42 -16.52 -2.52 -16.06
C SER A 42 -16.13 -1.85 -14.73
N PHE A 43 -15.62 -0.61 -14.81
CA PHE A 43 -15.26 0.15 -13.62
C PHE A 43 -16.48 0.53 -12.77
N LEU A 44 -17.60 0.91 -13.41
CA LEU A 44 -18.86 1.18 -12.73
C LEU A 44 -19.37 -0.07 -12.00
N VAL A 45 -19.34 -1.23 -12.68
CA VAL A 45 -19.74 -2.50 -12.07
C VAL A 45 -18.84 -2.85 -10.86
N VAL A 46 -17.54 -2.63 -10.99
CA VAL A 46 -16.58 -2.83 -9.86
C VAL A 46 -16.94 -1.97 -8.67
N VAL A 47 -17.21 -0.67 -8.87
CA VAL A 47 -17.61 0.22 -7.78
C VAL A 47 -18.91 -0.23 -7.11
N VAL A 48 -19.91 -0.62 -7.90
CA VAL A 48 -21.19 -1.14 -7.37
C VAL A 48 -20.95 -2.42 -6.55
N CYS A 49 -20.15 -3.36 -7.06
CA CYS A 49 -19.83 -4.60 -6.34
C CYS A 49 -19.08 -4.32 -5.02
N ILE A 50 -18.16 -3.34 -5.02
CA ILE A 50 -17.44 -2.94 -3.79
C ILE A 50 -18.42 -2.34 -2.77
N VAL A 51 -19.35 -1.49 -3.20
CA VAL A 51 -20.36 -0.91 -2.30
C VAL A 51 -21.27 -1.99 -1.72
N ILE A 52 -21.70 -2.96 -2.53
CA ILE A 52 -22.50 -4.10 -2.06
C ILE A 52 -21.70 -4.92 -1.03
N GLY A 53 -20.43 -5.20 -1.30
CA GLY A 53 -19.55 -5.93 -0.37
C GLY A 53 -19.34 -5.18 0.95
N ALA A 54 -19.11 -3.87 0.90
CA ALA A 54 -18.98 -3.02 2.08
C ALA A 54 -20.29 -3.00 2.91
N PHE A 55 -21.43 -2.91 2.24
CA PHE A 55 -22.73 -2.96 2.89
C PHE A 55 -22.99 -4.32 3.54
N ALA A 56 -22.67 -5.42 2.88
CA ALA A 56 -22.80 -6.77 3.45
C ALA A 56 -21.93 -6.95 4.70
N THR A 57 -20.70 -6.42 4.69
CA THR A 57 -19.81 -6.44 5.85
C THR A 57 -20.37 -5.63 7.02
N MET A 58 -20.93 -4.44 6.73
CA MET A 58 -21.56 -3.58 7.73
C MET A 58 -22.78 -4.27 8.37
N GLN A 59 -23.64 -4.89 7.57
CA GLN A 59 -24.81 -5.63 8.09
C GLN A 59 -24.40 -6.80 8.99
N GLY A 60 -23.28 -7.46 8.69
CA GLY A 60 -22.73 -8.50 9.56
C GLY A 60 -22.36 -8.00 10.96
N MET A 61 -21.76 -6.81 11.05
CA MET A 61 -21.42 -6.18 12.35
C MET A 61 -22.67 -5.76 13.13
N LEU A 62 -23.65 -5.15 12.45
CA LEU A 62 -24.92 -4.73 13.07
C LEU A 62 -25.74 -5.93 13.55
N PHE A 63 -25.70 -7.02 12.79
CA PHE A 63 -26.38 -8.27 13.15
C PHE A 63 -25.90 -8.85 14.48
N VAL A 64 -24.60 -8.72 14.81
CA VAL A 64 -24.07 -9.21 16.10
C VAL A 64 -24.75 -8.50 17.27
N GLN A 65 -25.03 -7.21 17.16
CA GLN A 65 -25.78 -6.47 18.16
C GLN A 65 -27.22 -6.98 18.26
N SER A 66 -27.95 -7.02 17.15
CA SER A 66 -29.34 -7.54 17.15
C SER A 66 -29.42 -8.99 17.60
N LEU A 67 -28.40 -9.82 17.30
CA LEU A 67 -28.34 -11.19 17.77
C LEU A 67 -28.31 -11.29 19.29
N VAL A 68 -27.52 -10.41 19.94
CA VAL A 68 -27.43 -10.40 21.40
C VAL A 68 -28.68 -9.82 22.03
N ASP A 69 -29.11 -8.64 21.56
CA ASP A 69 -30.17 -7.85 22.21
C ASP A 69 -31.56 -8.46 21.94
N ASP A 70 -31.83 -8.89 20.71
CA ASP A 70 -33.18 -9.31 20.29
C ASP A 70 -33.43 -10.82 20.41
N TYR A 71 -32.35 -11.63 20.40
CA TYR A 71 -32.48 -13.10 20.39
C TYR A 71 -31.88 -13.74 21.63
N ILE A 72 -30.64 -13.45 22.01
CA ILE A 72 -29.97 -14.15 23.10
C ILE A 72 -30.53 -13.72 24.46
N VAL A 73 -30.65 -12.41 24.72
CA VAL A 73 -31.14 -11.89 26.01
C VAL A 73 -32.57 -12.35 26.31
N PRO A 74 -33.55 -12.30 25.39
CA PRO A 74 -34.89 -12.81 25.62
C PRO A 74 -34.92 -14.32 25.83
N LEU A 75 -34.09 -15.12 25.10
CA LEU A 75 -33.99 -16.56 25.25
C LEU A 75 -33.49 -16.98 26.64
N LEU A 76 -32.56 -16.22 27.22
CA LEU A 76 -32.03 -16.50 28.56
C LEU A 76 -33.07 -16.21 29.68
N ASN A 77 -34.05 -15.33 29.41
CA ASN A 77 -35.08 -14.96 30.38
C ASN A 77 -36.40 -15.74 30.23
N SER A 78 -36.48 -16.63 29.25
CA SER A 78 -37.73 -17.43 29.00
C SER A 78 -37.62 -18.84 29.60
N GLU A 79 -38.67 -19.30 30.26
CA GLU A 79 -38.76 -20.66 30.82
C GLU A 79 -38.82 -21.74 29.75
N ASN A 80 -39.26 -21.40 28.52
CA ASN A 80 -39.31 -22.31 27.34
C ASN A 80 -38.61 -21.65 26.17
N PRO A 81 -37.30 -21.88 25.92
CA PRO A 81 -36.55 -21.25 24.84
C PRO A 81 -36.96 -21.81 23.48
N ASP A 82 -37.56 -20.98 22.63
CA ASP A 82 -37.84 -21.29 21.23
C ASP A 82 -36.72 -20.79 20.33
N PHE A 83 -35.98 -21.72 19.71
CA PHE A 83 -34.81 -21.41 18.86
C PHE A 83 -35.19 -21.14 17.40
N THR A 84 -36.46 -21.25 17.02
CA THR A 84 -36.91 -21.04 15.64
C THR A 84 -36.61 -19.63 15.12
N PRO A 85 -36.90 -18.55 15.87
CA PRO A 85 -36.58 -17.17 15.43
C PRO A 85 -35.08 -16.93 15.24
N LEU A 86 -34.26 -17.52 16.13
CA LEU A 86 -32.79 -17.44 16.05
C LEU A 86 -32.27 -18.11 14.78
N ALA A 87 -32.74 -19.32 14.46
CA ALA A 87 -32.36 -20.05 13.25
C ALA A 87 -32.76 -19.29 11.97
N GLN A 88 -33.91 -18.64 11.98
CA GLN A 88 -34.40 -17.82 10.87
C GLN A 88 -33.56 -16.57 10.66
N ALA A 89 -33.18 -15.88 11.72
CA ALA A 89 -32.30 -14.73 11.67
C ALA A 89 -30.88 -15.12 11.17
N LEU A 90 -30.34 -16.22 11.67
CA LEU A 90 -29.05 -16.77 11.20
C LEU A 90 -29.09 -17.14 9.71
N SER A 91 -30.16 -17.72 9.22
CA SER A 91 -30.30 -18.06 7.79
C SER A 91 -30.33 -16.78 6.93
N GLY A 92 -30.97 -15.72 7.41
CA GLY A 92 -31.00 -14.42 6.74
C GLY A 92 -29.61 -13.81 6.56
N ILE A 93 -28.80 -13.78 7.64
CA ILE A 93 -27.46 -13.21 7.55
C ILE A 93 -26.52 -14.02 6.65
N VAL A 94 -26.68 -15.35 6.61
CA VAL A 94 -25.92 -16.22 5.70
C VAL A 94 -26.15 -15.81 4.23
N VAL A 95 -27.40 -15.50 3.85
CA VAL A 95 -27.72 -15.03 2.50
C VAL A 95 -27.00 -13.72 2.20
N PHE A 96 -26.97 -12.76 3.13
CA PHE A 96 -26.23 -11.51 2.96
C PHE A 96 -24.73 -11.74 2.78
N TYR A 97 -24.13 -12.64 3.54
CA TYR A 97 -22.71 -13.00 3.37
C TYR A 97 -22.43 -13.66 2.01
N ILE A 98 -23.31 -14.55 1.56
CA ILE A 98 -23.19 -15.18 0.22
C ILE A 98 -23.19 -14.10 -0.87
N ILE A 99 -24.10 -13.11 -0.78
CA ILE A 99 -24.16 -11.99 -1.72
C ILE A 99 -22.88 -11.16 -1.65
N GLY A 100 -22.37 -10.87 -0.45
CA GLY A 100 -21.11 -10.14 -0.25
C GLY A 100 -19.90 -10.87 -0.85
N ILE A 101 -19.81 -12.18 -0.65
CA ILE A 101 -18.75 -13.02 -1.22
C ILE A 101 -18.85 -13.06 -2.75
N ALA A 102 -20.06 -13.23 -3.31
CA ALA A 102 -20.28 -13.22 -4.74
C ALA A 102 -19.91 -11.87 -5.36
N ALA A 103 -20.26 -10.75 -4.72
CA ALA A 103 -19.89 -9.42 -5.14
C ALA A 103 -18.36 -9.21 -5.09
N SER A 104 -17.70 -9.69 -4.02
CA SER A 104 -16.24 -9.63 -3.88
C SER A 104 -15.53 -10.47 -4.94
N TYR A 105 -16.01 -11.65 -5.24
CA TYR A 105 -15.48 -12.48 -6.32
C TYR A 105 -15.66 -11.80 -7.68
N ALA A 106 -16.83 -11.23 -7.95
CA ALA A 106 -17.15 -10.57 -9.20
C ALA A 106 -16.25 -9.36 -9.43
N TYR A 107 -16.07 -8.45 -8.44
CA TYR A 107 -15.22 -7.29 -8.63
C TYR A 107 -13.76 -7.69 -8.84
N ASN A 108 -13.25 -8.68 -8.09
CA ASN A 108 -11.87 -9.17 -8.28
C ASN A 108 -11.69 -9.75 -9.70
N ARG A 109 -12.63 -10.55 -10.18
CA ARG A 109 -12.58 -11.14 -11.52
C ARG A 109 -12.59 -10.09 -12.62
N ILE A 110 -13.49 -9.12 -12.50
CA ILE A 110 -13.58 -8.01 -13.46
C ILE A 110 -12.30 -7.18 -13.43
N MET A 111 -11.76 -6.91 -12.24
CA MET A 111 -10.57 -6.08 -12.08
C MET A 111 -9.32 -6.75 -12.68
N VAL A 112 -9.18 -8.06 -12.55
CA VAL A 112 -8.12 -8.82 -13.22
C VAL A 112 -8.22 -8.65 -14.73
N ASN A 113 -9.41 -8.79 -15.31
CA ASN A 113 -9.61 -8.65 -16.76
C ASN A 113 -9.31 -7.22 -17.24
N VAL A 114 -9.76 -6.19 -16.51
CA VAL A 114 -9.49 -4.78 -16.79
C VAL A 114 -8.00 -4.48 -16.71
N SER A 115 -7.33 -4.98 -15.67
CA SER A 115 -5.90 -4.80 -15.49
C SER A 115 -5.10 -5.45 -16.61
N GLN A 116 -5.37 -6.72 -16.93
CA GLN A 116 -4.67 -7.43 -18.02
C GLN A 116 -4.90 -6.78 -19.38
N GLY A 117 -6.15 -6.34 -19.67
CA GLY A 117 -6.46 -5.63 -20.92
C GLY A 117 -5.77 -4.28 -21.01
N THR A 118 -5.67 -3.54 -19.88
CA THR A 118 -4.95 -2.27 -19.82
C THR A 118 -3.45 -2.48 -20.01
N MET A 119 -2.88 -3.51 -19.37
CA MET A 119 -1.46 -3.83 -19.50
C MET A 119 -1.07 -4.28 -20.89
N LYS A 120 -1.94 -5.05 -21.57
CA LYS A 120 -1.70 -5.42 -22.97
C LYS A 120 -1.59 -4.16 -23.83
N LYS A 121 -2.60 -3.26 -23.78
CA LYS A 121 -2.57 -2.00 -24.53
C LYS A 121 -1.33 -1.15 -24.22
N PHE A 122 -0.95 -1.09 -22.95
CA PHE A 122 0.23 -0.33 -22.52
C PHE A 122 1.52 -0.90 -23.08
N ARG A 123 1.67 -2.23 -23.12
CA ARG A 123 2.81 -2.90 -23.74
C ARG A 123 2.85 -2.69 -25.25
N ASP A 124 1.71 -2.79 -25.90
CA ASP A 124 1.59 -2.55 -27.35
C ASP A 124 1.98 -1.11 -27.70
N GLU A 125 1.51 -0.10 -26.92
CA GLU A 125 1.88 1.31 -27.10
C GLU A 125 3.37 1.56 -26.80
N LEU A 126 3.94 0.93 -25.75
CA LEU A 126 5.37 1.01 -25.45
C LEU A 126 6.21 0.45 -26.59
N PHE A 127 5.81 -0.71 -27.12
CA PHE A 127 6.51 -1.35 -28.22
C PHE A 127 6.49 -0.48 -29.49
N ALA A 128 5.32 0.02 -29.88
CA ALA A 128 5.18 0.91 -31.02
C ALA A 128 6.01 2.20 -30.86
N ASN A 129 6.02 2.79 -29.65
CA ASN A 129 6.86 3.95 -29.35
C ASN A 129 8.36 3.61 -29.44
N MET A 130 8.78 2.46 -28.95
CA MET A 130 10.17 2.01 -29.00
C MET A 130 10.62 1.81 -30.45
N GLU A 131 9.78 1.21 -31.30
CA GLU A 131 10.07 0.98 -32.72
C GLU A 131 10.19 2.30 -33.50
N SER A 132 9.49 3.35 -33.07
CA SER A 132 9.57 4.69 -33.69
C SER A 132 10.81 5.50 -33.26
N LEU A 133 11.60 5.04 -32.30
CA LEU A 133 12.80 5.75 -31.83
C LEU A 133 13.95 5.66 -32.85
N PRO A 134 14.74 6.76 -33.00
CA PRO A 134 15.90 6.73 -33.89
C PRO A 134 16.98 5.77 -33.35
N ILE A 135 17.74 5.15 -34.24
CA ILE A 135 18.85 4.20 -33.91
C ILE A 135 19.82 4.83 -32.89
N LYS A 136 20.10 6.12 -32.99
CA LYS A 136 20.94 6.87 -32.07
C LYS A 136 20.53 6.72 -30.60
N TYR A 137 19.23 6.53 -30.33
CA TYR A 137 18.74 6.32 -28.97
C TYR A 137 19.28 5.00 -28.40
N PHE A 138 19.26 3.94 -29.20
CA PHE A 138 19.74 2.61 -28.79
C PHE A 138 21.27 2.56 -28.63
N ASP A 139 22.00 3.37 -29.40
CA ASP A 139 23.47 3.48 -29.29
C ASP A 139 23.90 4.25 -28.03
N THR A 140 23.04 5.15 -27.51
CA THR A 140 23.37 6.00 -26.35
C THR A 140 22.83 5.51 -25.01
N HIS A 141 21.95 4.51 -25.03
CA HIS A 141 21.33 3.95 -23.81
C HIS A 141 21.68 2.46 -23.69
N ALA A 142 21.98 2.02 -22.46
CA ALA A 142 22.25 0.61 -22.21
C ALA A 142 20.98 -0.24 -22.51
N HIS A 143 21.15 -1.32 -23.23
CA HIS A 143 20.04 -2.23 -23.56
C HIS A 143 19.36 -2.79 -22.30
N GLY A 144 20.12 -2.99 -21.22
CA GLY A 144 19.62 -3.40 -19.91
C GLY A 144 18.65 -2.38 -19.30
N ASP A 145 18.91 -1.08 -19.43
CA ASP A 145 18.03 -0.03 -18.91
C ASP A 145 16.70 0.00 -19.68
N ILE A 146 16.77 -0.12 -21.01
CA ILE A 146 15.57 -0.18 -21.87
C ILE A 146 14.72 -1.42 -21.49
N MET A 147 15.37 -2.57 -21.32
CA MET A 147 14.70 -3.82 -20.96
C MET A 147 14.13 -3.76 -19.54
N SER A 148 14.81 -3.08 -18.61
CA SER A 148 14.31 -2.87 -17.25
C SER A 148 13.01 -2.07 -17.23
N VAL A 149 12.87 -1.04 -18.05
CA VAL A 149 11.59 -0.30 -18.21
C VAL A 149 10.48 -1.23 -18.70
N TYR A 150 10.79 -2.08 -19.69
CA TYR A 150 9.82 -2.98 -20.30
C TYR A 150 9.36 -4.12 -19.37
N THR A 151 10.22 -4.56 -18.47
CA THR A 151 9.96 -5.65 -17.52
C THR A 151 9.53 -5.11 -16.15
N ASN A 152 10.42 -4.41 -15.45
CA ASN A 152 10.22 -4.02 -14.05
C ASN A 152 9.19 -2.90 -13.87
N ASP A 153 9.28 -1.83 -14.70
CA ASP A 153 8.36 -0.70 -14.58
C ASP A 153 6.96 -1.09 -15.00
N VAL A 154 6.83 -1.91 -16.07
CA VAL A 154 5.54 -2.44 -16.51
C VAL A 154 4.91 -3.36 -15.47
N ASP A 155 5.70 -4.21 -14.78
CA ASP A 155 5.19 -5.04 -13.69
C ASP A 155 4.77 -4.23 -12.46
N THR A 156 5.49 -3.16 -12.15
CA THR A 156 5.08 -2.20 -11.11
C THR A 156 3.75 -1.54 -11.43
N LEU A 157 3.54 -1.13 -12.69
CA LEU A 157 2.25 -0.61 -13.16
C LEU A 157 1.15 -1.67 -13.08
N ARG A 158 1.45 -2.93 -13.41
CA ARG A 158 0.50 -4.04 -13.26
C ARG A 158 0.05 -4.20 -11.81
N GLN A 159 0.97 -4.16 -10.86
CA GLN A 159 0.64 -4.24 -9.44
C GLN A 159 -0.22 -3.05 -8.99
N LEU A 160 0.07 -1.85 -9.47
CA LEU A 160 -0.71 -0.66 -9.20
C LEU A 160 -2.16 -0.81 -9.69
N PHE A 161 -2.37 -1.26 -10.91
CA PHE A 161 -3.70 -1.42 -11.49
C PHE A 161 -4.48 -2.60 -10.92
N SER A 162 -3.80 -3.74 -10.66
CA SER A 162 -4.47 -4.97 -10.19
C SER A 162 -4.79 -4.96 -8.71
N GLN A 163 -3.98 -4.29 -7.88
CA GLN A 163 -4.08 -4.35 -6.43
C GLN A 163 -4.31 -2.99 -5.79
N SER A 164 -3.46 -1.99 -6.07
CA SER A 164 -3.48 -0.74 -5.32
C SER A 164 -4.76 0.07 -5.57
N ILE A 165 -5.22 0.18 -6.81
CA ILE A 165 -6.40 0.96 -7.15
C ILE A 165 -7.69 0.34 -6.57
N PRO A 166 -7.97 -0.97 -6.76
CA PRO A 166 -9.13 -1.61 -6.14
C PRO A 166 -9.10 -1.54 -4.62
N GLN A 167 -7.92 -1.72 -4.02
CA GLN A 167 -7.74 -1.66 -2.57
C GLN A 167 -8.06 -0.26 -2.01
N ILE A 168 -7.64 0.81 -2.68
CA ILE A 168 -7.97 2.18 -2.28
C ILE A 168 -9.48 2.42 -2.31
N ILE A 169 -10.15 1.97 -3.38
CA ILE A 169 -11.60 2.14 -3.54
C ILE A 169 -12.34 1.32 -2.47
N ASN A 170 -11.93 0.07 -2.26
CA ASN A 170 -12.53 -0.80 -1.23
C ASN A 170 -12.33 -0.22 0.17
N SER A 171 -11.12 0.24 0.51
CA SER A 171 -10.83 0.84 1.81
C SER A 171 -11.65 2.13 2.02
N ALA A 172 -11.78 2.97 1.01
CA ALA A 172 -12.59 4.18 1.09
C ALA A 172 -14.07 3.84 1.31
N ALA A 173 -14.62 2.87 0.56
CA ALA A 173 -16.01 2.43 0.73
C ALA A 173 -16.24 1.85 2.12
N THR A 174 -15.34 1.01 2.62
CA THR A 174 -15.43 0.41 3.97
C THR A 174 -15.35 1.48 5.06
N LEU A 175 -14.42 2.44 4.94
CA LEU A 175 -14.31 3.56 5.90
C LEU A 175 -15.61 4.38 5.96
N VAL A 176 -16.17 4.73 4.82
CA VAL A 176 -17.42 5.49 4.75
C VAL A 176 -18.58 4.68 5.37
N ALA A 177 -18.71 3.40 5.00
CA ALA A 177 -19.74 2.53 5.55
C ALA A 177 -19.63 2.38 7.07
N THR A 178 -18.40 2.13 7.57
CA THR A 178 -18.14 2.02 9.02
C THR A 178 -18.45 3.33 9.74
N PHE A 179 -18.06 4.48 9.18
CA PHE A 179 -18.32 5.77 9.79
C PHE A 179 -19.83 6.09 9.87
N ILE A 180 -20.57 5.80 8.81
CA ILE A 180 -22.04 5.94 8.81
C ILE A 180 -22.67 5.01 9.87
N SER A 181 -22.24 3.75 9.92
CA SER A 181 -22.71 2.77 10.90
C SER A 181 -22.51 3.25 12.35
N MET A 182 -21.32 3.77 12.66
CA MET A 182 -21.00 4.29 13.99
C MET A 182 -21.89 5.46 14.40
N ILE A 183 -22.19 6.40 13.49
CA ILE A 183 -23.08 7.53 13.76
C ILE A 183 -24.51 7.04 14.03
N VAL A 184 -24.99 6.06 13.26
CA VAL A 184 -26.35 5.52 13.40
C VAL A 184 -26.50 4.78 14.73
N LEU A 185 -25.48 4.04 15.16
CA LEU A 185 -25.51 3.26 16.39
C LEU A 185 -25.44 4.13 17.65
N ASN A 186 -24.43 5.00 17.74
CA ASN A 186 -24.22 5.79 18.96
C ASN A 186 -23.27 6.98 18.70
N ILE A 187 -23.80 8.19 18.74
CA ILE A 187 -23.06 9.44 18.52
C ILE A 187 -21.95 9.67 19.57
N PRO A 188 -22.20 9.53 20.90
CA PRO A 188 -21.13 9.67 21.89
C PRO A 188 -19.96 8.74 21.69
N LEU A 189 -20.20 7.47 21.33
CA LEU A 189 -19.16 6.49 21.08
C LEU A 189 -18.38 6.83 19.82
N THR A 190 -19.03 7.37 18.80
CA THR A 190 -18.38 7.85 17.56
C THR A 190 -17.40 9.00 17.86
N ILE A 191 -17.76 9.93 18.75
CA ILE A 191 -16.87 11.02 19.15
C ILE A 191 -15.63 10.48 19.86
N VAL A 192 -15.80 9.54 20.79
CA VAL A 192 -14.68 8.92 21.52
C VAL A 192 -13.73 8.20 20.55
N THR A 193 -14.26 7.40 19.63
CA THR A 193 -13.42 6.70 18.63
C THR A 193 -12.73 7.66 17.68
N LEU A 194 -13.35 8.77 17.29
CA LEU A 194 -12.71 9.79 16.45
C LEU A 194 -11.56 10.48 17.17
N VAL A 195 -11.74 10.83 18.45
CA VAL A 195 -10.67 11.42 19.29
C VAL A 195 -9.52 10.43 19.43
N MET A 196 -9.80 9.15 19.70
CA MET A 196 -8.77 8.12 19.81
C MET A 196 -8.03 7.91 18.47
N ALA A 197 -8.74 7.94 17.34
CA ALA A 197 -8.12 7.86 16.02
C ALA A 197 -7.18 9.06 15.75
N LEU A 198 -7.57 10.27 16.14
CA LEU A 198 -6.72 11.46 16.03
C LEU A 198 -5.46 11.36 16.91
N VAL A 199 -5.60 10.86 18.14
CA VAL A 199 -4.46 10.61 19.04
C VAL A 199 -3.51 9.59 18.40
N MET A 200 -4.03 8.47 17.89
CA MET A 200 -3.24 7.45 17.20
C MET A 200 -2.51 8.02 15.99
N LEU A 201 -3.16 8.85 15.17
CA LEU A 201 -2.51 9.52 14.03
C LEU A 201 -1.35 10.42 14.48
N ARG A 202 -1.52 11.18 15.57
CA ARG A 202 -0.45 12.02 16.14
C ARG A 202 0.71 11.20 16.65
N VAL A 203 0.43 10.15 17.41
CA VAL A 203 1.45 9.23 17.92
C VAL A 203 2.21 8.61 16.75
N THR A 204 1.51 8.06 15.75
CA THR A 204 2.12 7.43 14.58
C THR A 204 2.99 8.41 13.78
N THR A 205 2.56 9.65 13.59
CA THR A 205 3.36 10.66 12.86
C THR A 205 4.64 11.02 13.60
N VAL A 206 4.59 11.15 14.93
CA VAL A 206 5.77 11.43 15.75
C VAL A 206 6.75 10.25 15.71
N PHE A 207 6.28 9.03 15.95
CA PHE A 207 7.11 7.83 15.90
C PHE A 207 7.69 7.57 14.52
N SER A 208 6.92 7.76 13.46
CA SER A 208 7.40 7.61 12.09
C SER A 208 8.53 8.60 11.76
N GLY A 209 8.43 9.85 12.25
CA GLY A 209 9.48 10.84 12.11
C GLY A 209 10.78 10.48 12.84
N LEU A 210 10.67 9.95 14.07
CA LEU A 210 11.82 9.46 14.83
C LEU A 210 12.43 8.22 14.14
N SER A 211 11.61 7.24 13.84
CA SER A 211 12.01 5.98 13.18
C SER A 211 12.73 6.24 11.87
N GLY A 212 12.23 7.18 11.06
CA GLY A 212 12.87 7.56 9.81
C GLY A 212 14.29 8.11 9.96
N LYS A 213 14.54 8.88 11.04
CA LYS A 213 15.89 9.39 11.33
C LYS A 213 16.85 8.25 11.74
N TYR A 214 16.38 7.34 12.59
CA TYR A 214 17.19 6.19 13.02
C TYR A 214 17.44 5.21 11.88
N PHE A 215 16.44 4.99 11.01
CA PHE A 215 16.59 4.16 9.82
C PHE A 215 17.62 4.74 8.83
N GLN A 216 17.61 6.06 8.60
CA GLN A 216 18.63 6.71 7.77
C GLN A 216 20.03 6.57 8.37
N LYS A 217 20.17 6.67 9.71
CA LYS A 217 21.45 6.46 10.38
C LYS A 217 21.89 5.02 10.21
N GLN A 218 21.00 4.05 10.47
CA GLN A 218 21.28 2.62 10.29
C GLN A 218 21.74 2.30 8.86
N GLN A 219 21.04 2.82 7.84
CA GLN A 219 21.43 2.60 6.43
C GLN A 219 22.81 3.19 6.10
N ARG A 220 23.13 4.32 6.70
CA ARG A 220 24.44 4.93 6.53
C ARG A 220 25.55 4.10 7.19
N ASP A 221 25.30 3.63 8.40
CA ASP A 221 26.26 2.82 9.14
C ASP A 221 26.44 1.46 8.45
N LEU A 222 25.35 0.86 7.94
CA LEU A 222 25.40 -0.36 7.12
C LEU A 222 26.23 -0.15 5.84
N GLY A 223 25.99 0.94 5.09
CA GLY A 223 26.77 1.27 3.91
C GLY A 223 28.26 1.49 4.19
N ASN A 224 28.63 2.00 5.36
CA ASN A 224 30.02 2.11 5.79
C ASN A 224 30.64 0.74 6.06
N VAL A 225 29.88 -0.19 6.66
CA VAL A 225 30.34 -1.58 6.90
C VAL A 225 30.48 -2.33 5.57
N ASP A 226 29.51 -2.22 4.68
CA ASP A 226 29.56 -2.85 3.34
C ASP A 226 30.75 -2.34 2.55
N GLY A 227 30.99 -1.02 2.53
CA GLY A 227 32.15 -0.42 1.85
C GLY A 227 33.50 -0.88 2.46
N PHE A 228 33.56 -1.05 3.78
CA PHE A 228 34.75 -1.60 4.44
C PHE A 228 34.99 -3.07 4.07
N ILE A 229 33.91 -3.86 4.02
CA ILE A 229 33.99 -5.28 3.61
C ILE A 229 34.48 -5.39 2.15
N GLU A 230 33.94 -4.54 1.25
CA GLU A 230 34.34 -4.50 -0.16
C GLU A 230 35.83 -4.12 -0.30
N GLU A 231 36.30 -3.09 0.41
CA GLU A 231 37.71 -2.67 0.43
C GLU A 231 38.64 -3.78 0.94
N MET A 232 38.20 -4.49 1.99
CA MET A 232 38.96 -5.62 2.55
C MET A 232 38.97 -6.82 1.64
N MET A 233 37.90 -7.09 0.89
CA MET A 233 37.84 -8.18 -0.08
C MET A 233 38.73 -7.88 -1.29
N ASP A 234 38.70 -6.66 -1.82
CA ASP A 234 39.53 -6.24 -2.92
C ASP A 234 41.03 -6.20 -2.53
N GLY A 235 41.31 -5.74 -1.29
CA GLY A 235 42.64 -5.67 -0.72
C GLY A 235 43.18 -7.00 -0.15
N GLN A 236 42.44 -8.13 -0.23
CA GLN A 236 42.75 -9.39 0.43
C GLN A 236 44.14 -9.93 0.09
N LYS A 237 44.64 -9.75 -1.12
CA LYS A 237 46.00 -10.15 -1.53
C LYS A 237 47.06 -9.41 -0.74
N VAL A 238 46.87 -8.12 -0.53
CA VAL A 238 47.79 -7.24 0.22
C VAL A 238 47.75 -7.57 1.71
N VAL A 239 46.56 -7.72 2.28
CA VAL A 239 46.33 -8.09 3.69
C VAL A 239 47.02 -9.45 4.03
N LYS A 240 46.92 -10.44 3.14
CA LYS A 240 47.57 -11.74 3.31
C LYS A 240 49.08 -11.64 3.25
N VAL A 241 49.65 -10.84 2.34
CA VAL A 241 51.09 -10.67 2.20
C VAL A 241 51.72 -10.02 3.42
N PHE A 242 51.04 -9.04 4.01
CA PHE A 242 51.49 -8.33 5.22
C PHE A 242 51.13 -9.04 6.54
N CYS A 243 50.53 -10.26 6.51
CA CYS A 243 50.11 -11.02 7.70
C CYS A 243 49.26 -10.26 8.71
N HIS A 244 48.46 -9.30 8.25
CA HIS A 244 47.64 -8.43 9.10
C HIS A 244 46.30 -9.07 9.51
N CYS A 245 46.09 -10.35 9.24
CA CYS A 245 44.85 -11.11 9.46
C CYS A 245 44.42 -11.23 10.95
N LYS A 246 45.32 -10.97 11.91
CA LYS A 246 45.01 -11.10 13.36
C LYS A 246 44.50 -9.84 14.05
N GLY A 247 44.54 -8.68 13.40
CA GLY A 247 44.16 -7.39 14.04
C GLY A 247 42.78 -6.84 13.66
N GLU A 248 42.13 -7.40 12.66
CA GLU A 248 40.93 -6.79 12.06
C GLU A 248 39.58 -7.20 12.64
N PRO A 249 39.37 -8.40 13.20
CA PRO A 249 38.10 -8.72 13.88
C PRO A 249 37.83 -7.81 15.08
N GLY A 250 38.88 -7.30 15.74
CA GLY A 250 38.77 -6.37 16.85
C GLY A 250 38.33 -4.95 16.49
N ARG A 251 38.64 -4.47 15.27
CA ARG A 251 38.22 -3.14 14.82
C ARG A 251 36.75 -3.05 14.44
N LEU A 252 36.16 -4.15 14.00
CA LEU A 252 34.72 -4.25 13.74
C LEU A 252 33.91 -4.22 15.04
N SER A 253 34.42 -4.84 16.13
CA SER A 253 33.76 -4.84 17.42
C SER A 253 33.91 -3.51 18.18
N ASP A 254 35.06 -2.85 18.11
CA ASP A 254 35.31 -1.56 18.79
C ASP A 254 34.57 -0.39 18.14
N GLY A 255 34.37 -0.40 16.83
CA GLY A 255 33.57 0.58 16.11
C GLY A 255 32.06 0.49 16.42
N ALA A 256 31.56 -0.68 16.77
CA ALA A 256 30.18 -0.92 17.14
C ALA A 256 29.88 -0.54 18.59
N HIS A 257 30.89 -0.55 19.50
CA HIS A 257 30.71 -0.26 20.94
C HIS A 257 30.93 1.21 21.34
N ARG A 258 31.49 2.05 20.47
CA ARG A 258 31.83 3.45 20.81
C ARG A 258 30.85 4.51 20.29
N ARG A 259 29.62 4.11 19.90
CA ARG A 259 28.63 5.14 19.49
C ARG A 259 27.23 4.86 20.06
#